data_ef1115617c48a1af336d1a01beb32afb
#
_entry.id   ef1115617c48a1af336d1a01beb32afb
#
_cell.length_a   1.000
_cell.length_b   1.000
_cell.length_c   1.000
_cell.angle_alpha   90.00
_cell.angle_beta   90.00
_cell.angle_gamma   90.00
#
_symmetry.space_group_name_H-M   'P 1'
#
loop_
_entity.id
_entity.type
_entity.pdbx_description
1 polymer ?
#
loop_
_entity_poly.entity_id
_entity_poly.type
_entity_poly.pdbx_seq_one_letter_code
_entity_poly.pdbx_strand_id
1 'polypeptide(L)'
;MKLRKVIKGIIAVSVLATGMSVAPVLAADITITMAAPDWPPTRFMKEHFDKSYTSPAGHTTTLDMDFIPWPSFYERVAASLTSGEQKYQMIVTDSQWLGAFVEGGYYMNLTDKIAADPELTAILQDLHPALVSAYSTYPHKTRAQLEEIGEVPAPGVAYYGFPQFPDTYVTFYRQDIFCHEGEMAAFQNKYGTNLPCSYEDWQDTDWTKWGQVGEFFRRAKGDLLAGVALDDDFYGIAYQAGKGYDFSTMQTNAFIWQQGGDIWDESKMPTAQAEGVVNSDVAVKAFDEYLSYLQYMPPVSQTGQMDIFVIQDLFMQGKVGAIIDWVGLGEPVLDPSASKVHDKSAFGPAPGSRKNDGSIDRTGNIGGQPFVLTTWNEDEVVDEALNVVKWWLNSETQLEAVSNGGQSGLMSVMADPSYNGLRPWNRAHV
;
A
#
# COMPACT_ATOMS: atom_id res chain seq x y z
N MET A 1 -21.61 -89.60 36.75
CA MET A 1 -20.52 -88.63 36.65
C MET A 1 -20.81 -87.76 35.38
N LYS A 2 -21.25 -86.52 35.55
CA LYS A 2 -21.80 -85.67 34.49
C LYS A 2 -20.71 -84.73 33.92
N LEU A 3 -20.44 -84.85 32.62
CA LEU A 3 -19.58 -83.90 31.85
C LEU A 3 -20.33 -82.59 31.64
N ARG A 4 -19.72 -81.48 32.06
CA ARG A 4 -20.20 -80.14 31.70
C ARG A 4 -19.44 -79.64 30.46
N LYS A 5 -20.22 -79.39 29.41
CA LYS A 5 -19.74 -78.69 28.19
C LYS A 5 -19.64 -77.20 28.49
N VAL A 6 -18.46 -76.63 28.24
CA VAL A 6 -18.25 -75.16 28.26
C VAL A 6 -18.43 -74.67 26.84
N ILE A 7 -19.44 -73.81 26.61
CA ILE A 7 -19.66 -73.10 25.36
C ILE A 7 -18.86 -71.80 25.40
N LYS A 8 -17.87 -71.64 24.54
CA LYS A 8 -17.17 -70.37 24.32
C LYS A 8 -18.02 -69.54 23.33
N GLY A 9 -18.63 -68.46 23.84
CA GLY A 9 -19.28 -67.47 22.99
C GLY A 9 -18.22 -66.52 22.41
N ILE A 10 -18.19 -66.44 21.06
CA ILE A 10 -17.41 -65.43 20.31
C ILE A 10 -18.30 -64.21 20.21
N ILE A 11 -17.90 -63.10 20.85
CA ILE A 11 -18.54 -61.80 20.65
C ILE A 11 -17.86 -61.14 19.44
N ALA A 12 -18.55 -61.08 18.33
CA ALA A 12 -18.16 -60.30 17.17
C ALA A 12 -18.47 -58.82 17.44
N VAL A 13 -17.44 -57.99 17.64
CA VAL A 13 -17.57 -56.54 17.68
C VAL A 13 -17.61 -56.01 16.26
N SER A 14 -18.80 -55.64 15.79
CA SER A 14 -18.98 -54.93 14.53
C SER A 14 -18.54 -53.48 14.70
N VAL A 15 -17.39 -53.10 14.19
CA VAL A 15 -16.98 -51.70 14.05
C VAL A 15 -17.76 -51.12 12.89
N LEU A 16 -18.79 -50.34 13.18
CA LEU A 16 -19.44 -49.46 12.20
C LEU A 16 -18.46 -48.32 11.88
N ALA A 17 -17.75 -48.43 10.75
CA ALA A 17 -17.08 -47.32 10.15
C ALA A 17 -18.15 -46.39 9.55
N THR A 18 -18.52 -45.30 10.27
CA THR A 18 -19.26 -44.20 9.68
C THR A 18 -18.31 -43.45 8.75
N GLY A 19 -18.29 -43.85 7.50
CA GLY A 19 -17.70 -43.04 6.44
C GLY A 19 -18.52 -41.77 6.32
N MET A 20 -17.93 -40.64 6.75
CA MET A 20 -18.42 -39.33 6.31
C MET A 20 -18.23 -39.30 4.79
N SER A 21 -19.30 -39.46 4.06
CA SER A 21 -19.34 -39.17 2.63
C SER A 21 -19.29 -37.62 2.54
N VAL A 22 -18.14 -37.07 2.22
CA VAL A 22 -18.06 -35.72 1.71
C VAL A 22 -18.84 -35.71 0.41
N ALA A 23 -19.99 -35.04 0.40
CA ALA A 23 -20.73 -34.85 -0.85
C ALA A 23 -19.80 -34.14 -1.83
N PRO A 24 -19.71 -34.59 -3.10
CA PRO A 24 -18.91 -33.84 -4.07
C PRO A 24 -19.51 -32.45 -4.20
N VAL A 25 -18.67 -31.42 -3.98
CA VAL A 25 -19.03 -30.06 -4.35
C VAL A 25 -19.28 -30.05 -5.84
N LEU A 26 -20.50 -29.70 -6.25
CA LEU A 26 -20.83 -29.59 -7.68
C LEU A 26 -20.12 -28.34 -8.22
N ALA A 27 -19.44 -28.51 -9.36
CA ALA A 27 -18.86 -27.38 -10.07
C ALA A 27 -19.97 -26.36 -10.41
N ALA A 28 -19.76 -25.10 -10.06
CA ALA A 28 -20.68 -24.01 -10.31
C ALA A 28 -20.02 -22.92 -11.16
N ASP A 29 -20.82 -22.12 -11.85
CA ASP A 29 -20.35 -20.90 -12.48
C ASP A 29 -20.49 -19.76 -11.45
N ILE A 30 -19.36 -19.23 -10.98
CA ILE A 30 -19.30 -18.18 -9.96
C ILE A 30 -18.77 -16.89 -10.59
N THR A 31 -19.52 -15.80 -10.43
CA THR A 31 -19.05 -14.47 -10.81
C THR A 31 -18.78 -13.66 -9.54
N ILE A 32 -17.56 -13.14 -9.43
CA ILE A 32 -17.14 -12.21 -8.39
C ILE A 32 -17.03 -10.84 -9.04
N THR A 33 -18.00 -9.97 -8.79
CA THR A 33 -17.91 -8.57 -9.22
C THR A 33 -17.12 -7.79 -8.18
N MET A 34 -16.01 -7.17 -8.62
CA MET A 34 -15.08 -6.46 -7.75
C MET A 34 -14.98 -5.00 -8.12
N ALA A 35 -15.20 -4.07 -7.16
CA ALA A 35 -14.80 -2.69 -7.34
C ALA A 35 -13.28 -2.57 -7.13
N ALA A 36 -12.59 -1.93 -8.06
CA ALA A 36 -11.15 -1.75 -7.99
C ALA A 36 -10.72 -0.37 -8.53
N PRO A 37 -9.69 0.26 -7.95
CA PRO A 37 -9.14 1.48 -8.53
C PRO A 37 -8.51 1.19 -9.89
N ASP A 38 -8.68 2.15 -10.81
CA ASP A 38 -8.16 2.05 -12.18
C ASP A 38 -6.70 2.46 -12.27
N TRP A 39 -5.81 1.51 -11.99
CA TRP A 39 -4.36 1.69 -12.08
C TRP A 39 -3.63 0.39 -12.49
N PRO A 40 -2.33 0.47 -12.83
CA PRO A 40 -1.60 -0.66 -13.38
C PRO A 40 -1.66 -1.95 -12.55
N PRO A 41 -1.47 -1.96 -11.21
CA PRO A 41 -1.49 -3.20 -10.44
C PRO A 41 -2.84 -3.95 -10.46
N THR A 42 -3.97 -3.25 -10.41
CA THR A 42 -5.29 -3.89 -10.47
C THR A 42 -5.63 -4.39 -11.88
N ARG A 43 -5.17 -3.68 -12.92
CA ARG A 43 -5.27 -4.17 -14.30
C ARG A 43 -4.42 -5.42 -14.52
N PHE A 44 -3.19 -5.43 -14.01
CA PHE A 44 -2.34 -6.63 -14.02
C PHE A 44 -3.03 -7.80 -13.32
N MET A 45 -3.61 -7.58 -12.14
CA MET A 45 -4.35 -8.61 -11.40
C MET A 45 -5.43 -9.28 -12.27
N LYS A 46 -6.23 -8.45 -12.98
CA LYS A 46 -7.28 -8.98 -13.87
C LYS A 46 -6.70 -9.81 -15.02
N GLU A 47 -5.68 -9.27 -15.69
CA GLU A 47 -5.04 -9.96 -16.81
C GLU A 47 -4.37 -11.26 -16.38
N HIS A 48 -3.75 -11.26 -15.20
CA HIS A 48 -3.10 -12.43 -14.64
C HIS A 48 -4.14 -13.47 -14.19
N PHE A 49 -5.25 -13.03 -13.57
CA PHE A 49 -6.36 -13.90 -13.21
C PHE A 49 -6.90 -14.68 -14.41
N ASP A 50 -7.19 -14.00 -15.50
CA ASP A 50 -7.74 -14.61 -16.72
C ASP A 50 -6.80 -15.67 -17.35
N LYS A 51 -5.52 -15.61 -17.03
CA LYS A 51 -4.49 -16.52 -17.58
C LYS A 51 -4.14 -17.67 -16.65
N SER A 52 -4.19 -17.47 -15.34
CA SER A 52 -3.55 -18.39 -14.39
C SER A 52 -4.46 -18.91 -13.28
N TYR A 53 -5.58 -18.24 -12.99
CA TYR A 53 -6.46 -18.70 -11.92
C TYR A 53 -7.18 -19.99 -12.30
N THR A 54 -7.19 -20.92 -11.36
CA THR A 54 -8.01 -22.13 -11.42
C THR A 54 -8.62 -22.35 -10.05
N SER A 55 -9.94 -22.46 -9.98
CA SER A 55 -10.65 -22.69 -8.74
C SER A 55 -10.24 -24.03 -8.09
N PRO A 56 -9.75 -24.04 -6.85
CA PRO A 56 -9.45 -25.28 -6.14
C PRO A 56 -10.70 -26.15 -5.91
N ALA A 57 -11.89 -25.54 -5.88
CA ALA A 57 -13.16 -26.23 -5.74
C ALA A 57 -13.71 -26.76 -7.09
N GLY A 58 -13.04 -26.43 -8.20
CA GLY A 58 -13.43 -26.85 -9.56
C GLY A 58 -14.54 -26.00 -10.19
N HIS A 59 -14.81 -24.81 -9.63
CA HIS A 59 -15.77 -23.87 -10.21
C HIS A 59 -15.24 -23.24 -11.50
N THR A 60 -16.15 -22.78 -12.36
CA THR A 60 -15.84 -21.84 -13.43
C THR A 60 -15.97 -20.43 -12.85
N THR A 61 -14.85 -19.77 -12.55
CA THR A 61 -14.85 -18.48 -11.86
C THR A 61 -14.59 -17.34 -12.81
N THR A 62 -15.46 -16.35 -12.78
CA THR A 62 -15.28 -15.07 -13.49
C THR A 62 -15.01 -13.96 -12.48
N LEU A 63 -13.88 -13.26 -12.63
CA LEU A 63 -13.58 -12.05 -11.88
C LEU A 63 -13.97 -10.84 -12.75
N ASP A 64 -15.12 -10.24 -12.47
CA ASP A 64 -15.63 -9.05 -13.16
C ASP A 64 -15.20 -7.79 -12.41
N MET A 65 -14.17 -7.10 -12.91
CA MET A 65 -13.59 -5.93 -12.25
C MET A 65 -14.16 -4.63 -12.82
N ASP A 66 -14.86 -3.86 -11.98
CA ASP A 66 -15.28 -2.48 -12.25
C ASP A 66 -14.13 -1.53 -11.90
N PHE A 67 -13.37 -1.12 -12.93
CA PHE A 67 -12.26 -0.19 -12.77
C PHE A 67 -12.75 1.24 -12.63
N ILE A 68 -12.54 1.82 -11.45
CA ILE A 68 -13.04 3.14 -11.09
C ILE A 68 -11.87 4.12 -10.92
N PRO A 69 -11.86 5.27 -11.62
CA PRO A 69 -10.85 6.30 -11.43
C PRO A 69 -10.75 6.75 -9.97
N TRP A 70 -9.54 6.85 -9.43
CA TRP A 70 -9.28 7.14 -8.02
C TRP A 70 -10.02 8.38 -7.48
N PRO A 71 -10.07 9.53 -8.17
CA PRO A 71 -10.77 10.72 -7.67
C PRO A 71 -12.27 10.53 -7.39
N SER A 72 -12.91 9.52 -8.01
CA SER A 72 -14.33 9.20 -7.82
C SER A 72 -14.56 7.86 -7.10
N PHE A 73 -13.49 7.18 -6.69
CA PHE A 73 -13.56 5.80 -6.20
C PHE A 73 -14.36 5.71 -4.91
N TYR A 74 -14.02 6.51 -3.90
CA TYR A 74 -14.75 6.54 -2.62
C TYR A 74 -16.24 6.79 -2.81
N GLU A 75 -16.60 7.84 -3.54
CA GLU A 75 -17.99 8.23 -3.73
C GLU A 75 -18.81 7.13 -4.43
N ARG A 76 -18.22 6.48 -5.45
CA ARG A 76 -18.90 5.38 -6.16
C ARG A 76 -19.05 4.14 -5.33
N VAL A 77 -18.04 3.74 -4.56
CA VAL A 77 -18.10 2.61 -3.63
C VAL A 77 -19.13 2.90 -2.54
N ALA A 78 -19.05 4.07 -1.89
CA ALA A 78 -19.99 4.47 -0.83
C ALA A 78 -21.44 4.50 -1.33
N ALA A 79 -21.69 5.07 -2.51
CA ALA A 79 -23.01 5.09 -3.12
C ALA A 79 -23.53 3.66 -3.40
N SER A 80 -22.70 2.78 -3.94
CA SER A 80 -23.10 1.38 -4.19
C SER A 80 -23.42 0.64 -2.90
N LEU A 81 -22.57 0.76 -1.87
CA LEU A 81 -22.81 0.10 -0.57
C LEU A 81 -24.09 0.58 0.11
N THR A 82 -24.40 1.88 0.02
CA THR A 82 -25.57 2.49 0.70
C THR A 82 -26.86 2.42 -0.12
N SER A 83 -26.79 2.15 -1.42
CA SER A 83 -27.97 2.06 -2.31
C SER A 83 -28.83 0.81 -2.07
N GLY A 84 -28.23 -0.24 -1.51
CA GLY A 84 -28.83 -1.57 -1.38
C GLY A 84 -28.81 -2.42 -2.64
N GLU A 85 -28.07 -2.01 -3.69
CA GLU A 85 -27.95 -2.77 -4.95
C GLU A 85 -27.20 -4.09 -4.78
N GLN A 86 -26.39 -4.23 -3.72
CA GLN A 86 -25.56 -5.43 -3.49
C GLN A 86 -24.68 -5.80 -4.70
N LYS A 87 -24.16 -4.78 -5.38
CA LYS A 87 -23.46 -4.94 -6.66
C LYS A 87 -22.16 -5.71 -6.54
N TYR A 88 -21.33 -5.38 -5.54
CA TYR A 88 -19.98 -5.93 -5.43
C TYR A 88 -19.91 -7.05 -4.40
N GLN A 89 -19.34 -8.19 -4.78
CA GLN A 89 -19.01 -9.28 -3.88
C GLN A 89 -17.69 -9.02 -3.14
N MET A 90 -16.79 -8.32 -3.81
CA MET A 90 -15.46 -7.99 -3.32
C MET A 90 -15.12 -6.54 -3.64
N ILE A 91 -14.34 -5.91 -2.80
CA ILE A 91 -13.90 -4.52 -3.00
C ILE A 91 -12.42 -4.44 -2.67
N VAL A 92 -11.64 -3.81 -3.55
CA VAL A 92 -10.32 -3.30 -3.23
C VAL A 92 -10.54 -1.95 -2.54
N THR A 93 -10.74 -1.96 -1.22
CA THR A 93 -11.12 -0.78 -0.43
C THR A 93 -9.89 0.05 -0.02
N ASP A 94 -10.07 0.99 0.86
CA ASP A 94 -8.98 1.75 1.47
C ASP A 94 -9.02 1.60 3.00
N SER A 95 -7.87 1.63 3.66
CA SER A 95 -7.76 1.53 5.11
C SER A 95 -8.55 2.64 5.83
N GLN A 96 -8.62 3.84 5.25
CA GLN A 96 -9.33 4.98 5.78
C GLN A 96 -10.85 4.78 5.84
N TRP A 97 -11.40 3.90 5.00
CA TRP A 97 -12.85 3.64 4.93
C TRP A 97 -13.27 2.42 5.74
N LEU A 98 -12.30 1.57 6.13
CA LEU A 98 -12.56 0.28 6.76
C LEU A 98 -13.54 0.41 7.93
N GLY A 99 -13.26 1.30 8.88
CA GLY A 99 -14.09 1.52 10.05
C GLY A 99 -15.52 1.95 9.71
N ALA A 100 -15.67 2.92 8.80
CA ALA A 100 -16.98 3.44 8.41
C ALA A 100 -17.88 2.35 7.79
N PHE A 101 -17.29 1.51 6.92
CA PHE A 101 -18.08 0.48 6.23
C PHE A 101 -18.27 -0.80 7.07
N VAL A 102 -17.37 -1.09 8.02
CA VAL A 102 -17.58 -2.12 9.04
C VAL A 102 -18.73 -1.72 9.99
N GLU A 103 -18.71 -0.50 10.53
CA GLU A 103 -19.79 0.02 11.38
C GLU A 103 -21.12 0.13 10.64
N GLY A 104 -21.09 0.39 9.34
CA GLY A 104 -22.25 0.37 8.45
C GLY A 104 -22.80 -1.03 8.16
N GLY A 105 -22.10 -2.09 8.58
CA GLY A 105 -22.52 -3.48 8.35
C GLY A 105 -22.31 -3.96 6.91
N TYR A 106 -21.45 -3.29 6.12
CA TYR A 106 -21.23 -3.64 4.71
C TYR A 106 -20.09 -4.63 4.50
N TYR A 107 -19.07 -4.62 5.37
CA TYR A 107 -17.90 -5.49 5.26
C TYR A 107 -18.03 -6.70 6.18
N MET A 108 -17.72 -7.87 5.62
CA MET A 108 -17.81 -9.14 6.31
C MET A 108 -16.67 -9.33 7.31
N ASN A 109 -16.99 -9.81 8.51
CA ASN A 109 -15.98 -10.28 9.45
C ASN A 109 -15.45 -11.63 8.99
N LEU A 110 -14.16 -11.69 8.70
CA LEU A 110 -13.48 -12.88 8.17
C LEU A 110 -12.77 -13.70 9.24
N THR A 111 -12.83 -13.31 10.52
CA THR A 111 -12.07 -13.91 11.61
C THR A 111 -12.23 -15.42 11.70
N ASP A 112 -13.46 -15.91 11.66
CA ASP A 112 -13.76 -17.34 11.77
C ASP A 112 -13.31 -18.11 10.52
N LYS A 113 -13.44 -17.51 9.32
CA LYS A 113 -12.95 -18.09 8.06
C LYS A 113 -11.42 -18.21 8.06
N ILE A 114 -10.71 -17.17 8.55
CA ILE A 114 -9.25 -17.19 8.68
C ILE A 114 -8.81 -18.27 9.68
N ALA A 115 -9.45 -18.33 10.86
CA ALA A 115 -9.11 -19.30 11.87
C ALA A 115 -9.37 -20.77 11.45
N ALA A 116 -10.34 -20.98 10.57
CA ALA A 116 -10.69 -22.30 10.04
C ALA A 116 -9.81 -22.74 8.84
N ASP A 117 -9.12 -21.79 8.18
CA ASP A 117 -8.29 -22.07 7.00
C ASP A 117 -6.79 -21.86 7.31
N PRO A 118 -6.00 -22.95 7.41
CA PRO A 118 -4.57 -22.84 7.68
C PRO A 118 -3.78 -22.04 6.64
N GLU A 119 -4.22 -22.00 5.39
CA GLU A 119 -3.56 -21.26 4.31
C GLU A 119 -3.79 -19.75 4.49
N LEU A 120 -5.02 -19.32 4.77
CA LEU A 120 -5.31 -17.92 5.09
C LEU A 120 -4.57 -17.45 6.35
N THR A 121 -4.50 -18.32 7.36
CA THR A 121 -3.70 -18.06 8.57
C THR A 121 -2.21 -17.88 8.23
N ALA A 122 -1.64 -18.74 7.40
CA ALA A 122 -0.24 -18.65 6.99
C ALA A 122 0.05 -17.38 6.18
N ILE A 123 -0.85 -17.01 5.26
CA ILE A 123 -0.76 -15.75 4.52
C ILE A 123 -0.76 -14.55 5.48
N LEU A 124 -1.69 -14.52 6.44
CA LEU A 124 -1.78 -13.43 7.41
C LEU A 124 -0.53 -13.32 8.29
N GLN A 125 0.12 -14.46 8.61
CA GLN A 125 1.39 -14.51 9.34
C GLN A 125 2.58 -14.02 8.53
N ASP A 126 2.58 -14.24 7.21
CA ASP A 126 3.63 -13.79 6.32
C ASP A 126 3.49 -12.31 5.89
N LEU A 127 2.31 -11.71 6.08
CA LEU A 127 2.11 -10.29 5.81
C LEU A 127 2.86 -9.42 6.81
N HIS A 128 3.42 -8.32 6.32
CA HIS A 128 4.10 -7.36 7.20
C HIS A 128 3.13 -6.85 8.29
N PRO A 129 3.50 -6.89 9.58
CA PRO A 129 2.58 -6.58 10.69
C PRO A 129 1.90 -5.20 10.61
N ALA A 130 2.59 -4.19 10.06
CA ALA A 130 2.01 -2.86 9.86
C ALA A 130 0.84 -2.88 8.86
N LEU A 131 0.91 -3.74 7.82
CA LEU A 131 -0.17 -3.90 6.85
C LEU A 131 -1.36 -4.63 7.47
N VAL A 132 -1.12 -5.69 8.25
CA VAL A 132 -2.18 -6.37 8.99
C VAL A 132 -2.89 -5.41 9.95
N SER A 133 -2.11 -4.59 10.66
CA SER A 133 -2.64 -3.53 11.53
C SER A 133 -3.56 -2.57 10.75
N ALA A 134 -3.08 -1.98 9.66
CA ALA A 134 -3.76 -0.92 8.93
C ALA A 134 -4.95 -1.41 8.09
N TYR A 135 -4.85 -2.63 7.50
CA TYR A 135 -5.78 -3.06 6.45
C TYR A 135 -6.72 -4.18 6.85
N SER A 136 -6.41 -4.87 7.97
CA SER A 136 -7.17 -6.07 8.30
C SER A 136 -8.05 -5.90 9.53
N THR A 137 -7.62 -5.11 10.52
CA THR A 137 -8.24 -5.12 11.86
C THR A 137 -9.21 -3.96 12.10
N TYR A 138 -10.38 -4.28 12.72
CA TYR A 138 -11.27 -3.26 13.24
C TYR A 138 -12.02 -3.80 14.49
N PRO A 139 -12.13 -3.04 15.64
CA PRO A 139 -11.43 -1.78 15.87
C PRO A 139 -9.93 -1.90 15.66
N HIS A 140 -9.30 -0.82 15.18
CA HIS A 140 -7.89 -0.80 14.84
C HIS A 140 -7.01 -1.33 15.97
N LYS A 141 -6.04 -2.16 15.61
CA LYS A 141 -4.98 -2.64 16.50
C LYS A 141 -3.65 -2.16 15.97
N THR A 142 -2.87 -1.50 16.82
CA THR A 142 -1.53 -1.08 16.41
C THR A 142 -0.64 -2.28 16.16
N ARG A 143 0.41 -2.09 15.35
CA ARG A 143 1.45 -3.11 15.14
C ARG A 143 1.97 -3.65 16.48
N ALA A 144 2.29 -2.77 17.43
CA ALA A 144 2.80 -3.17 18.74
C ALA A 144 1.82 -4.05 19.52
N GLN A 145 0.52 -3.74 19.48
CA GLN A 145 -0.51 -4.56 20.11
C GLN A 145 -0.62 -5.95 19.48
N LEU A 146 -0.52 -6.06 18.15
CA LEU A 146 -0.54 -7.35 17.46
C LEU A 146 0.72 -8.17 17.77
N GLU A 147 1.89 -7.54 17.80
CA GLU A 147 3.16 -8.18 18.16
C GLU A 147 3.18 -8.66 19.63
N GLU A 148 2.57 -7.89 20.56
CA GLU A 148 2.44 -8.30 21.97
C GLU A 148 1.55 -9.54 22.14
N ILE A 149 0.47 -9.66 21.36
CA ILE A 149 -0.40 -10.84 21.37
C ILE A 149 0.35 -12.06 20.84
N GLY A 150 1.15 -11.90 19.77
CA GLY A 150 2.04 -12.92 19.23
C GLY A 150 1.37 -14.09 18.51
N GLU A 151 0.04 -14.12 18.44
CA GLU A 151 -0.76 -15.12 17.71
C GLU A 151 -1.44 -14.48 16.51
N VAL A 152 -1.59 -15.23 15.41
CA VAL A 152 -2.29 -14.80 14.21
C VAL A 152 -3.19 -15.95 13.72
N PRO A 153 -4.51 -15.74 13.57
CA PRO A 153 -5.22 -14.52 13.96
C PRO A 153 -5.18 -14.29 15.48
N ALA A 154 -5.05 -13.02 15.87
CA ALA A 154 -4.91 -12.66 17.28
C ALA A 154 -6.24 -12.86 18.04
N PRO A 155 -6.24 -13.52 19.23
CA PRO A 155 -7.47 -13.70 20.02
C PRO A 155 -8.16 -12.39 20.36
N GLY A 156 -9.48 -12.32 20.10
CA GLY A 156 -10.28 -11.14 20.39
C GLY A 156 -10.09 -9.97 19.42
N VAL A 157 -9.35 -10.18 18.32
CA VAL A 157 -9.20 -9.22 17.21
C VAL A 157 -10.11 -9.66 16.07
N ALA A 158 -10.88 -8.72 15.52
CA ALA A 158 -11.70 -8.97 14.34
C ALA A 158 -10.96 -8.54 13.07
N TYR A 159 -10.98 -9.42 12.07
CA TYR A 159 -10.32 -9.24 10.77
C TYR A 159 -11.36 -9.10 9.67
N TYR A 160 -11.18 -8.09 8.81
CA TYR A 160 -12.12 -7.75 7.74
C TYR A 160 -11.51 -7.75 6.34
N GLY A 161 -10.19 -7.76 6.23
CA GLY A 161 -9.52 -7.69 4.94
C GLY A 161 -8.15 -8.32 4.91
N PHE A 162 -7.63 -8.45 3.69
CA PHE A 162 -6.26 -8.86 3.40
C PHE A 162 -5.58 -7.78 2.58
N PRO A 163 -4.37 -7.33 2.93
CA PRO A 163 -3.60 -6.41 2.09
C PRO A 163 -3.49 -6.93 0.65
N GLN A 164 -4.12 -6.24 -0.29
CA GLN A 164 -4.03 -6.57 -1.71
C GLN A 164 -2.76 -6.04 -2.32
N PHE A 165 -2.42 -4.81 -1.94
CA PHE A 165 -1.36 -4.05 -2.53
C PHE A 165 -0.89 -3.00 -1.52
N PRO A 166 0.28 -3.16 -0.90
CA PRO A 166 0.86 -2.11 -0.09
C PRO A 166 1.43 -1.02 -1.00
N ASP A 167 1.45 0.20 -0.52
CA ASP A 167 2.14 1.29 -1.20
C ASP A 167 2.88 2.16 -0.20
N THR A 168 4.01 2.68 -0.61
CA THR A 168 4.84 3.56 0.21
C THR A 168 5.37 4.72 -0.62
N TYR A 169 5.75 5.80 0.06
CA TYR A 169 6.44 6.91 -0.57
C TYR A 169 7.91 6.59 -0.82
N VAL A 170 8.34 6.94 -2.02
CA VAL A 170 9.76 6.98 -2.38
C VAL A 170 10.09 8.30 -3.08
N THR A 171 11.36 8.63 -3.15
CA THR A 171 11.84 9.73 -3.98
C THR A 171 12.07 9.24 -5.40
N PHE A 172 11.45 9.91 -6.38
CA PHE A 172 11.80 9.82 -7.80
C PHE A 172 12.70 11.01 -8.11
N TYR A 173 13.83 10.82 -8.73
CA TYR A 173 14.73 11.93 -9.03
C TYR A 173 15.39 11.82 -10.40
N ARG A 174 15.77 12.96 -10.94
CA ARG A 174 16.49 13.11 -12.20
C ARG A 174 17.96 12.78 -12.01
N GLN A 175 18.32 11.52 -12.21
CA GLN A 175 19.70 11.06 -12.04
C GLN A 175 20.68 11.81 -12.95
N ASP A 176 20.29 12.14 -14.17
CA ASP A 176 21.11 12.86 -15.13
C ASP A 176 21.56 14.25 -14.64
N ILE A 177 20.73 14.97 -13.85
CA ILE A 177 21.12 16.27 -13.31
C ILE A 177 21.69 16.17 -11.89
N PHE A 178 21.20 15.24 -11.06
CA PHE A 178 21.71 15.05 -9.71
C PHE A 178 23.13 14.47 -9.69
N CYS A 179 23.48 13.64 -10.67
CA CYS A 179 24.82 13.07 -10.83
C CYS A 179 25.70 13.88 -11.81
N HIS A 180 25.26 15.06 -12.24
CA HIS A 180 26.07 15.90 -13.11
C HIS A 180 27.21 16.56 -12.33
N GLU A 181 28.46 16.36 -12.74
CA GLU A 181 29.66 16.81 -12.00
C GLU A 181 29.61 18.30 -11.64
N GLY A 182 29.18 19.17 -12.58
CA GLY A 182 29.10 20.59 -12.36
C GLY A 182 28.04 20.97 -11.33
N GLU A 183 26.86 20.29 -11.32
CA GLU A 183 25.81 20.52 -10.33
C GLU A 183 26.22 20.00 -8.97
N MET A 184 26.86 18.83 -8.88
CA MET A 184 27.39 18.28 -7.63
C MET A 184 28.43 19.21 -7.00
N ALA A 185 29.38 19.69 -7.79
CA ALA A 185 30.40 20.63 -7.30
C ALA A 185 29.80 21.96 -6.87
N ALA A 186 28.81 22.51 -7.59
CA ALA A 186 28.14 23.74 -7.25
C ALA A 186 27.31 23.59 -5.97
N PHE A 187 26.62 22.47 -5.79
CA PHE A 187 25.85 22.16 -4.57
C PHE A 187 26.77 22.04 -3.35
N GLN A 188 27.86 21.27 -3.49
CA GLN A 188 28.87 21.11 -2.44
C GLN A 188 29.47 22.46 -2.03
N ASN A 189 29.79 23.34 -3.00
CA ASN A 189 30.31 24.67 -2.71
C ASN A 189 29.32 25.56 -2.00
N LYS A 190 28.00 25.42 -2.30
CA LYS A 190 26.96 26.26 -1.69
C LYS A 190 26.59 25.80 -0.30
N TYR A 191 26.46 24.48 -0.06
CA TYR A 191 25.90 23.93 1.17
C TYR A 191 26.90 23.15 2.04
N GLY A 192 28.10 22.86 1.54
CA GLY A 192 29.09 22.07 2.27
C GLY A 192 28.76 20.57 2.40
N THR A 193 27.77 20.08 1.67
CA THR A 193 27.31 18.69 1.69
C THR A 193 27.08 18.19 0.26
N ASN A 194 27.07 16.86 0.06
CA ASN A 194 26.88 16.27 -1.26
C ASN A 194 25.43 16.38 -1.73
N LEU A 195 25.27 16.64 -3.03
CA LEU A 195 23.99 16.47 -3.72
C LEU A 195 23.68 14.96 -3.79
N PRO A 196 22.45 14.50 -3.44
CA PRO A 196 22.11 13.09 -3.49
C PRO A 196 22.14 12.56 -4.93
N CYS A 197 23.04 11.62 -5.22
CA CYS A 197 23.20 11.04 -6.55
C CYS A 197 22.98 9.52 -6.56
N SER A 198 23.11 8.87 -5.41
CA SER A 198 22.96 7.43 -5.24
C SER A 198 21.87 7.10 -4.24
N TYR A 199 21.46 5.84 -4.20
CA TYR A 199 20.56 5.32 -3.17
C TYR A 199 21.09 5.61 -1.75
N GLU A 200 22.40 5.43 -1.54
CA GLU A 200 23.07 5.66 -0.26
C GLU A 200 23.01 7.13 0.16
N ASP A 201 23.16 8.05 -0.80
CA ASP A 201 23.00 9.50 -0.51
C ASP A 201 21.57 9.84 -0.11
N TRP A 202 20.56 9.22 -0.75
CA TRP A 202 19.15 9.38 -0.38
C TRP A 202 18.83 8.77 0.98
N GLN A 203 19.53 7.70 1.40
CA GLN A 203 19.40 7.19 2.77
C GLN A 203 19.84 8.21 3.83
N ASP A 204 20.78 9.13 3.52
CA ASP A 204 21.22 10.21 4.40
C ASP A 204 20.54 11.56 4.07
N THR A 205 19.39 11.55 3.39
CA THR A 205 18.65 12.76 3.04
C THR A 205 17.54 13.03 4.04
N ASP A 206 17.67 14.15 4.78
CA ASP A 206 16.64 14.69 5.66
C ASP A 206 15.88 15.86 5.01
N TRP A 207 14.88 16.39 5.69
CA TRP A 207 14.09 17.52 5.19
C TRP A 207 14.94 18.79 4.97
N THR A 208 16.00 19.00 5.75
CA THR A 208 16.92 20.11 5.52
C THR A 208 17.60 19.99 4.15
N LYS A 209 18.15 18.82 3.84
CA LYS A 209 18.77 18.55 2.53
C LYS A 209 17.75 18.61 1.40
N TRP A 210 16.52 18.11 1.62
CA TRP A 210 15.42 18.24 0.66
C TRP A 210 15.13 19.70 0.31
N GLY A 211 15.04 20.58 1.32
CA GLY A 211 14.89 22.02 1.11
C GLY A 211 16.06 22.66 0.36
N GLN A 212 17.30 22.25 0.67
CA GLN A 212 18.49 22.69 -0.07
C GLN A 212 18.44 22.27 -1.55
N VAL A 213 18.01 21.05 -1.86
CA VAL A 213 17.78 20.58 -3.23
C VAL A 213 16.73 21.45 -3.93
N GLY A 214 15.63 21.74 -3.23
CA GLY A 214 14.55 22.59 -3.74
C GLY A 214 15.03 24.01 -4.11
N GLU A 215 15.76 24.64 -3.20
CA GLU A 215 16.35 25.96 -3.43
C GLU A 215 17.41 25.94 -4.54
N PHE A 216 18.28 24.92 -4.55
CA PHE A 216 19.39 24.83 -5.47
C PHE A 216 18.94 24.68 -6.93
N PHE A 217 17.97 23.84 -7.18
CA PHE A 217 17.51 23.53 -8.54
C PHE A 217 16.36 24.44 -9.01
N ARG A 218 15.99 25.47 -8.26
CA ARG A 218 15.06 26.47 -8.80
C ARG A 218 15.77 27.30 -9.86
N ARG A 219 15.36 27.15 -11.12
CA ARG A 219 15.93 27.82 -12.29
C ARG A 219 14.82 28.45 -13.11
N ALA A 220 15.08 29.63 -13.64
CA ALA A 220 14.20 30.28 -14.59
C ALA A 220 14.47 29.79 -16.03
N LYS A 221 13.51 29.98 -16.91
CA LYS A 221 13.69 29.79 -18.34
C LYS A 221 14.93 30.57 -18.83
N GLY A 222 15.79 29.87 -19.57
CA GLY A 222 17.06 30.39 -20.08
C GLY A 222 18.27 30.16 -19.17
N ASP A 223 18.07 29.82 -17.89
CA ASP A 223 19.14 29.40 -16.99
C ASP A 223 19.74 28.06 -17.46
N LEU A 224 20.99 27.81 -17.07
CA LEU A 224 21.64 26.53 -17.36
C LEU A 224 21.28 25.50 -16.28
N LEU A 225 20.92 24.30 -16.71
CA LEU A 225 20.77 23.09 -15.89
C LEU A 225 21.61 21.98 -16.49
N ALA A 226 22.59 21.49 -15.76
CA ALA A 226 23.56 20.52 -16.26
C ALA A 226 24.19 20.94 -17.61
N GLY A 227 24.51 22.23 -17.77
CA GLY A 227 25.10 22.81 -18.96
C GLY A 227 24.15 23.08 -20.14
N VAL A 228 22.86 22.78 -19.99
CA VAL A 228 21.84 22.99 -21.03
C VAL A 228 20.90 24.14 -20.64
N ALA A 229 20.63 25.05 -21.56
CA ALA A 229 19.68 26.13 -21.33
C ALA A 229 18.24 25.60 -21.25
N LEU A 230 17.50 26.05 -20.26
CA LEU A 230 16.12 25.63 -20.04
C LEU A 230 15.13 26.35 -20.98
N ASP A 231 14.20 25.58 -21.53
CA ASP A 231 13.09 26.10 -22.35
C ASP A 231 11.91 26.63 -21.52
N ASP A 232 11.84 26.26 -20.23
CA ASP A 232 10.79 26.63 -19.27
C ASP A 232 11.39 26.72 -17.86
N ASP A 233 10.62 27.24 -16.91
CA ASP A 233 11.01 27.26 -15.48
C ASP A 233 11.17 25.82 -14.95
N PHE A 234 12.16 25.61 -14.12
CA PHE A 234 12.48 24.33 -13.50
C PHE A 234 12.47 24.44 -11.97
N TYR A 235 11.93 23.42 -11.31
CA TYR A 235 11.79 23.38 -9.85
C TYR A 235 12.57 22.20 -9.29
N GLY A 236 13.21 22.40 -8.13
CA GLY A 236 14.06 21.35 -7.55
C GLY A 236 13.28 20.17 -6.99
N ILE A 237 12.13 20.44 -6.38
CA ILE A 237 11.34 19.47 -5.62
C ILE A 237 9.85 19.62 -5.86
N ALA A 238 9.11 18.52 -5.61
CA ALA A 238 7.68 18.55 -5.41
C ALA A 238 7.19 17.41 -4.52
N TYR A 239 6.08 17.62 -3.84
CA TYR A 239 5.29 16.63 -3.11
C TYR A 239 3.83 17.06 -3.07
N GLN A 240 2.95 16.22 -2.53
CA GLN A 240 1.52 16.48 -2.49
C GLN A 240 1.16 17.71 -1.66
N ALA A 241 0.42 18.64 -2.27
CA ALA A 241 -0.12 19.87 -1.68
C ALA A 241 -1.53 20.16 -2.22
N GLY A 242 -2.24 19.13 -2.64
CA GLY A 242 -3.59 19.21 -3.19
C GLY A 242 -4.66 19.22 -2.10
N LYS A 243 -5.78 19.87 -2.38
CA LYS A 243 -7.03 19.69 -1.65
C LYS A 243 -7.74 18.45 -2.17
N GLY A 244 -8.52 17.83 -1.32
CA GLY A 244 -9.30 16.66 -1.68
C GLY A 244 -8.89 15.45 -0.87
N TYR A 245 -9.32 14.29 -1.34
CA TYR A 245 -9.09 13.05 -0.64
C TYR A 245 -7.59 12.80 -0.44
N ASP A 246 -7.17 12.77 0.82
CA ASP A 246 -5.88 12.41 1.40
C ASP A 246 -4.59 13.15 0.93
N PHE A 247 -4.57 13.85 -0.17
CA PHE A 247 -3.36 14.37 -0.81
C PHE A 247 -2.41 15.17 0.11
N SER A 248 -2.84 16.33 0.61
CA SER A 248 -1.99 17.11 1.51
C SER A 248 -1.85 16.50 2.89
N THR A 249 -2.89 15.81 3.40
CA THR A 249 -2.87 15.15 4.70
C THR A 249 -1.85 14.03 4.76
N MET A 250 -1.69 13.24 3.70
CA MET A 250 -0.67 12.21 3.63
C MET A 250 0.73 12.77 3.86
N GLN A 251 1.05 13.90 3.24
CA GLN A 251 2.36 14.51 3.40
C GLN A 251 2.50 15.19 4.76
N THR A 252 1.49 15.95 5.21
CA THR A 252 1.56 16.69 6.50
C THR A 252 1.61 15.76 7.70
N ASN A 253 0.88 14.62 7.65
CA ASN A 253 0.93 13.62 8.71
C ASN A 253 2.34 13.06 8.89
N ALA A 254 3.06 12.78 7.81
CA ALA A 254 4.44 12.33 7.88
C ALA A 254 5.35 13.33 8.61
N PHE A 255 5.23 14.63 8.30
CA PHE A 255 5.97 15.67 9.00
C PHE A 255 5.66 15.73 10.50
N ILE A 256 4.37 15.58 10.87
CA ILE A 256 3.92 15.60 12.27
C ILE A 256 4.48 14.40 13.04
N TRP A 257 4.32 13.19 12.53
CA TRP A 257 4.78 11.97 13.20
C TRP A 257 6.29 11.89 13.34
N GLN A 258 7.03 12.25 12.30
CA GLN A 258 8.50 12.26 12.31
C GLN A 258 9.09 13.25 13.32
N GLN A 259 8.34 14.26 13.74
CA GLN A 259 8.74 15.19 14.79
C GLN A 259 8.19 14.82 16.18
N GLY A 260 7.52 13.66 16.30
CA GLY A 260 6.96 13.15 17.55
C GLY A 260 5.60 13.75 17.93
N GLY A 261 4.91 14.38 16.97
CA GLY A 261 3.52 14.79 17.10
C GLY A 261 2.56 13.67 16.69
N ASP A 262 1.26 13.93 16.81
CA ASP A 262 0.21 13.04 16.38
C ASP A 262 -1.01 13.83 15.87
N ILE A 263 -1.99 13.11 15.30
CA ILE A 263 -3.23 13.68 14.75
C ILE A 263 -4.33 13.66 15.81
N TRP A 264 -4.38 12.61 16.64
CA TRP A 264 -5.34 12.44 17.74
C TRP A 264 -4.75 11.59 18.88
N ASP A 265 -5.38 11.64 20.03
CA ASP A 265 -5.07 10.78 21.18
C ASP A 265 -5.86 9.45 21.06
N GLU A 266 -5.17 8.38 20.65
CA GLU A 266 -5.75 7.04 20.52
C GLU A 266 -6.21 6.46 21.85
N SER A 267 -5.67 6.91 22.99
CA SER A 267 -6.10 6.46 24.33
C SER A 267 -7.53 6.86 24.66
N LYS A 268 -8.12 7.76 23.88
CA LYS A 268 -9.48 8.26 24.03
C LYS A 268 -10.49 7.58 23.09
N MET A 269 -10.10 6.52 22.39
CA MET A 269 -11.04 5.77 21.54
C MET A 269 -12.23 5.24 22.37
N PRO A 270 -13.46 5.16 21.79
CA PRO A 270 -13.80 5.39 20.37
C PRO A 270 -13.98 6.87 19.99
N THR A 271 -13.94 7.80 20.96
CA THR A 271 -14.09 9.23 20.71
C THR A 271 -12.70 9.86 20.68
N ALA A 272 -11.96 9.61 19.60
CA ALA A 272 -10.61 10.15 19.43
C ALA A 272 -10.58 11.66 19.66
N GLN A 273 -9.67 12.13 20.48
CA GLN A 273 -9.49 13.55 20.80
C GLN A 273 -8.40 14.12 19.88
N ALA A 274 -8.77 15.03 18.97
CA ALA A 274 -7.83 15.76 18.12
C ALA A 274 -7.37 17.08 18.75
N GLU A 275 -8.26 17.77 19.50
CA GLU A 275 -7.93 19.05 20.16
C GLU A 275 -6.82 18.87 21.19
N GLY A 276 -5.80 19.73 21.11
CA GLY A 276 -4.58 19.65 21.93
C GLY A 276 -3.52 18.67 21.40
N VAL A 277 -3.82 17.90 20.35
CA VAL A 277 -2.91 16.95 19.70
C VAL A 277 -2.50 17.48 18.34
N VAL A 278 -3.43 17.55 17.37
CA VAL A 278 -3.15 18.04 16.02
C VAL A 278 -2.77 19.54 15.99
N ASN A 279 -3.19 20.30 16.98
CA ASN A 279 -2.84 21.72 17.20
C ASN A 279 -1.81 21.94 18.33
N SER A 280 -1.07 20.89 18.70
CA SER A 280 0.07 21.03 19.62
C SER A 280 1.21 21.82 18.98
N ASP A 281 2.10 22.41 19.82
CA ASP A 281 3.26 23.15 19.33
C ASP A 281 4.14 22.33 18.38
N VAL A 282 4.25 21.02 18.61
CA VAL A 282 5.00 20.09 17.75
C VAL A 282 4.32 19.93 16.39
N ALA A 283 3.02 19.71 16.37
CA ALA A 283 2.26 19.55 15.13
C ALA A 283 2.24 20.85 14.32
N VAL A 284 2.05 22.00 14.97
CA VAL A 284 2.11 23.34 14.31
C VAL A 284 3.48 23.57 13.69
N LYS A 285 4.57 23.29 14.42
CA LYS A 285 5.93 23.45 13.90
C LYS A 285 6.19 22.53 12.69
N ALA A 286 5.73 21.28 12.75
CA ALA A 286 5.86 20.32 11.65
C ALA A 286 5.09 20.80 10.42
N PHE A 287 3.90 21.35 10.61
CA PHE A 287 3.09 21.91 9.53
C PHE A 287 3.73 23.17 8.92
N ASP A 288 4.33 24.05 9.76
CA ASP A 288 5.07 25.22 9.28
C ASP A 288 6.29 24.78 8.44
N GLU A 289 6.98 23.71 8.84
CA GLU A 289 8.08 23.16 8.04
C GLU A 289 7.58 22.64 6.68
N TYR A 290 6.51 21.86 6.64
CA TYR A 290 5.86 21.43 5.39
C TYR A 290 5.55 22.63 4.49
N LEU A 291 4.91 23.68 5.02
CA LEU A 291 4.57 24.87 4.26
C LEU A 291 5.80 25.63 3.74
N SER A 292 6.91 25.59 4.47
CA SER A 292 8.13 26.32 4.12
C SER A 292 8.76 25.85 2.81
N TYR A 293 8.56 24.59 2.43
CA TYR A 293 9.11 24.03 1.18
C TYR A 293 8.26 24.34 -0.06
N LEU A 294 7.00 24.75 0.10
CA LEU A 294 6.12 25.08 -1.04
C LEU A 294 6.69 26.20 -1.93
N GLN A 295 7.53 27.07 -1.36
CA GLN A 295 8.20 28.15 -2.11
C GLN A 295 9.20 27.64 -3.15
N TYR A 296 9.70 26.39 -3.02
CA TYR A 296 10.65 25.76 -3.93
C TYR A 296 9.98 24.85 -4.94
N MET A 297 8.67 24.67 -4.82
CA MET A 297 7.85 23.82 -5.67
C MET A 297 7.18 24.64 -6.79
N PRO A 298 6.66 23.96 -7.84
CA PRO A 298 5.87 24.64 -8.87
C PRO A 298 4.71 25.44 -8.28
N PRO A 299 4.33 26.60 -8.89
CA PRO A 299 3.30 27.49 -8.33
C PRO A 299 1.94 26.84 -8.09
N VAL A 300 1.61 25.76 -8.80
CA VAL A 300 0.39 24.98 -8.58
C VAL A 300 0.31 24.39 -7.16
N SER A 301 1.43 24.19 -6.45
CA SER A 301 1.47 23.76 -5.07
C SER A 301 0.73 24.70 -4.10
N GLN A 302 0.62 25.98 -4.45
CA GLN A 302 -0.04 27.01 -3.63
C GLN A 302 -1.53 27.18 -3.98
N THR A 303 -2.03 26.44 -4.95
CA THR A 303 -3.43 26.55 -5.41
C THR A 303 -4.36 25.49 -4.80
N GLY A 304 -3.80 24.49 -4.13
CA GLY A 304 -4.52 23.33 -3.64
C GLY A 304 -4.89 22.32 -4.74
N GLN A 305 -4.25 22.38 -5.90
CA GLN A 305 -4.47 21.47 -7.04
C GLN A 305 -3.31 20.50 -7.29
N MET A 306 -2.30 20.50 -6.43
CA MET A 306 -1.11 19.66 -6.59
C MET A 306 -1.32 18.30 -5.94
N ASP A 307 -2.06 17.45 -6.62
CA ASP A 307 -2.28 16.05 -6.26
C ASP A 307 -1.17 15.11 -6.79
N ILE A 308 -1.31 13.81 -6.56
CA ILE A 308 -0.38 12.77 -6.99
C ILE A 308 -0.16 12.76 -8.51
N PHE A 309 -1.21 12.95 -9.30
CA PHE A 309 -1.12 12.91 -10.77
C PHE A 309 -0.45 14.16 -11.33
N VAL A 310 -0.69 15.32 -10.71
CA VAL A 310 -0.04 16.58 -11.10
C VAL A 310 1.45 16.55 -10.83
N ILE A 311 1.90 16.05 -9.67
CA ILE A 311 3.34 15.96 -9.38
C ILE A 311 4.03 14.96 -10.30
N GLN A 312 3.40 13.82 -10.56
CA GLN A 312 3.90 12.82 -11.49
C GLN A 312 4.03 13.38 -12.93
N ASP A 313 3.00 14.05 -13.42
CA ASP A 313 3.02 14.65 -14.77
C ASP A 313 4.13 15.71 -14.89
N LEU A 314 4.29 16.59 -13.90
CA LEU A 314 5.37 17.57 -13.88
C LEU A 314 6.76 16.92 -13.92
N PHE A 315 6.95 15.81 -13.22
CA PHE A 315 8.20 15.05 -13.24
C PHE A 315 8.42 14.37 -14.59
N MET A 316 7.42 13.66 -15.12
CA MET A 316 7.50 13.00 -16.43
C MET A 316 7.72 14.00 -17.59
N GLN A 317 7.25 15.23 -17.46
CA GLN A 317 7.54 16.30 -18.41
C GLN A 317 8.94 16.90 -18.25
N GLY A 318 9.69 16.54 -17.19
CA GLY A 318 11.02 17.03 -16.92
C GLY A 318 11.07 18.44 -16.33
N LYS A 319 9.99 18.89 -15.68
CA LYS A 319 9.88 20.23 -15.06
C LYS A 319 10.30 20.28 -13.61
N VAL A 320 10.48 19.11 -12.98
CA VAL A 320 10.86 18.97 -11.57
C VAL A 320 12.04 18.02 -11.44
N GLY A 321 12.98 18.33 -10.52
CA GLY A 321 14.19 17.56 -10.28
C GLY A 321 13.98 16.32 -9.45
N ALA A 322 13.18 16.42 -8.38
CA ALA A 322 12.81 15.30 -7.53
C ALA A 322 11.38 15.44 -7.01
N ILE A 323 10.69 14.31 -6.88
CA ILE A 323 9.36 14.24 -6.29
C ILE A 323 9.31 13.17 -5.21
N ILE A 324 8.37 13.32 -4.27
CA ILE A 324 7.97 12.27 -3.34
C ILE A 324 6.59 11.79 -3.81
N ASP A 325 6.52 10.52 -4.19
CA ASP A 325 5.29 9.96 -4.71
C ASP A 325 5.16 8.48 -4.36
N TRP A 326 3.99 7.92 -4.58
CA TRP A 326 3.69 6.52 -4.35
C TRP A 326 4.42 5.61 -5.34
N VAL A 327 4.99 4.54 -4.83
CA VAL A 327 5.72 3.53 -5.63
C VAL A 327 4.83 2.95 -6.73
N GLY A 328 3.55 2.73 -6.45
CA GLY A 328 2.57 2.21 -7.42
C GLY A 328 2.40 3.07 -8.69
N LEU A 329 2.89 4.31 -8.66
CA LEU A 329 2.90 5.23 -9.80
C LEU A 329 4.25 5.24 -10.57
N GLY A 330 5.17 4.32 -10.26
CA GLY A 330 6.50 4.28 -10.88
C GLY A 330 6.53 3.87 -12.34
N GLU A 331 5.64 2.97 -12.77
CA GLU A 331 5.65 2.44 -14.14
C GLU A 331 5.51 3.52 -15.23
N PRO A 332 4.55 4.45 -15.16
CA PRO A 332 4.43 5.50 -16.17
C PRO A 332 5.68 6.38 -16.30
N VAL A 333 6.46 6.54 -15.22
CA VAL A 333 7.71 7.32 -15.24
C VAL A 333 8.77 6.65 -16.10
N LEU A 334 8.78 5.32 -16.15
CA LEU A 334 9.73 4.53 -16.95
C LEU A 334 9.23 4.23 -18.38
N ASP A 335 8.00 4.59 -18.71
CA ASP A 335 7.42 4.36 -20.04
C ASP A 335 7.94 5.42 -21.04
N PRO A 336 8.68 5.02 -22.10
CA PRO A 336 9.18 5.96 -23.11
C PRO A 336 8.07 6.64 -23.93
N SER A 337 6.85 6.10 -23.93
CA SER A 337 5.71 6.69 -24.61
C SER A 337 5.01 7.78 -23.78
N ALA A 338 5.19 7.77 -22.45
CA ALA A 338 4.55 8.69 -21.51
C ALA A 338 5.51 9.71 -20.90
N SER A 339 6.79 9.34 -20.69
CA SER A 339 7.74 10.11 -19.91
C SER A 339 8.95 10.58 -20.72
N LYS A 340 9.24 11.89 -20.68
CA LYS A 340 10.44 12.49 -21.25
C LYS A 340 11.71 12.18 -20.44
N VAL A 341 11.54 11.62 -19.26
CA VAL A 341 12.60 11.33 -18.29
C VAL A 341 12.73 9.82 -17.99
N HIS A 342 12.11 8.97 -18.81
CA HIS A 342 12.07 7.52 -18.64
C HIS A 342 13.43 6.86 -18.46
N ASP A 343 14.44 7.36 -19.17
CA ASP A 343 15.84 6.89 -19.17
C ASP A 343 16.78 7.73 -18.27
N LYS A 344 16.22 8.68 -17.50
CA LYS A 344 16.93 9.67 -16.67
C LYS A 344 16.50 9.63 -15.22
N SER A 345 15.55 8.77 -14.90
CA SER A 345 14.96 8.68 -13.58
C SER A 345 15.63 7.62 -12.73
N ALA A 346 15.81 7.90 -11.43
CA ALA A 346 16.19 6.93 -10.43
C ALA A 346 15.34 7.11 -9.17
N PHE A 347 15.49 6.19 -8.22
CA PHE A 347 14.62 6.10 -7.05
C PHE A 347 15.47 5.97 -5.78
N GLY A 348 15.00 6.58 -4.71
CA GLY A 348 15.64 6.52 -3.40
C GLY A 348 14.60 6.60 -2.28
N PRO A 349 14.99 6.35 -1.02
CA PRO A 349 14.10 6.54 0.12
C PRO A 349 13.56 7.98 0.17
N ALA A 350 12.33 8.15 0.66
CA ALA A 350 11.81 9.47 0.94
C ALA A 350 12.64 10.17 2.03
N PRO A 351 12.75 11.51 2.02
CA PRO A 351 13.35 12.26 3.12
C PRO A 351 12.63 12.02 4.45
N GLY A 352 13.30 12.34 5.54
CA GLY A 352 12.72 12.23 6.86
C GLY A 352 13.31 13.24 7.85
N SER A 353 12.85 13.17 9.09
CA SER A 353 13.37 14.01 10.16
C SER A 353 14.60 13.39 10.81
N ARG A 354 15.71 14.14 10.89
CA ARG A 354 16.93 13.67 11.55
C ARG A 354 16.79 13.70 13.06
N LYS A 355 17.02 12.55 13.68
CA LYS A 355 17.02 12.39 15.15
C LYS A 355 18.36 12.80 15.78
N ASN A 356 18.35 12.95 17.09
CA ASN A 356 19.53 13.34 17.86
C ASN A 356 20.67 12.30 17.79
N ASP A 357 20.38 11.05 17.54
CA ASP A 357 21.36 9.97 17.35
C ASP A 357 21.93 9.91 15.92
N GLY A 358 21.49 10.81 15.03
CA GLY A 358 21.89 10.90 13.64
C GLY A 358 21.05 10.04 12.68
N SER A 359 20.19 9.16 13.17
CA SER A 359 19.26 8.40 12.32
C SER A 359 18.21 9.31 11.69
N ILE A 360 17.59 8.83 10.60
CA ILE A 360 16.51 9.55 9.92
C ILE A 360 15.22 8.79 10.15
N ASP A 361 14.26 9.46 10.77
CA ASP A 361 12.90 8.97 10.94
C ASP A 361 12.11 9.22 9.65
N ARG A 362 11.62 8.15 9.05
CA ARG A 362 10.79 8.16 7.84
C ARG A 362 9.37 7.64 8.11
N THR A 363 8.93 7.68 9.37
CA THR A 363 7.55 7.36 9.70
C THR A 363 6.60 8.13 8.79
N GLY A 364 5.71 7.43 8.13
CA GLY A 364 4.79 8.01 7.16
C GLY A 364 3.54 7.16 7.01
N ASN A 365 2.69 7.57 6.09
CA ASN A 365 1.49 6.81 5.78
C ASN A 365 1.84 5.56 4.99
N ILE A 366 1.11 4.50 5.23
CA ILE A 366 1.05 3.34 4.35
C ILE A 366 -0.13 3.59 3.40
N GLY A 367 0.17 3.67 2.13
CA GLY A 367 -0.84 3.65 1.07
C GLY A 367 -1.15 2.21 0.66
N GLY A 368 -2.03 2.08 -0.32
CA GLY A 368 -2.45 0.78 -0.80
C GLY A 368 -3.78 0.34 -0.19
N GLN A 369 -4.21 -0.84 -0.56
CA GLN A 369 -5.60 -1.24 -0.41
C GLN A 369 -5.72 -2.67 0.09
N PRO A 370 -6.68 -2.94 0.99
CA PRO A 370 -7.08 -4.29 1.32
C PRO A 370 -8.19 -4.82 0.40
N PHE A 371 -8.22 -6.12 0.19
CA PHE A 371 -9.43 -6.83 -0.20
C PHE A 371 -10.39 -6.93 0.97
N VAL A 372 -11.65 -6.63 0.74
CA VAL A 372 -12.74 -6.91 1.67
C VAL A 372 -13.87 -7.62 0.92
N LEU A 373 -14.63 -8.43 1.65
CA LEU A 373 -15.84 -9.08 1.15
C LEU A 373 -17.07 -8.38 1.75
N THR A 374 -18.13 -8.31 0.98
CA THR A 374 -19.39 -7.70 1.42
C THR A 374 -20.27 -8.71 2.17
N THR A 375 -21.11 -8.21 3.08
CA THR A 375 -21.91 -9.05 3.98
C THR A 375 -23.08 -9.78 3.30
N TRP A 376 -23.42 -9.45 2.06
CA TRP A 376 -24.52 -10.08 1.32
C TRP A 376 -24.11 -11.26 0.45
N ASN A 377 -22.87 -11.69 0.51
CA ASN A 377 -22.40 -12.83 -0.27
C ASN A 377 -22.95 -14.15 0.28
N GLU A 378 -23.33 -15.04 -0.62
CA GLU A 378 -23.59 -16.46 -0.32
C GLU A 378 -22.27 -17.15 0.06
N ASP A 379 -22.34 -18.18 0.93
CA ASP A 379 -21.16 -18.88 1.44
C ASP A 379 -20.25 -19.43 0.34
N GLU A 380 -20.79 -19.96 -0.74
CA GLU A 380 -20.03 -20.48 -1.88
C GLU A 380 -19.22 -19.37 -2.59
N VAL A 381 -19.81 -18.17 -2.70
CA VAL A 381 -19.14 -16.99 -3.26
C VAL A 381 -18.05 -16.48 -2.32
N VAL A 382 -18.31 -16.51 -1.00
CA VAL A 382 -17.30 -16.15 0.02
C VAL A 382 -16.08 -17.07 -0.08
N ASP A 383 -16.33 -18.39 -0.11
CA ASP A 383 -15.25 -19.38 -0.16
C ASP A 383 -14.43 -19.24 -1.45
N GLU A 384 -15.08 -18.99 -2.59
CA GLU A 384 -14.39 -18.76 -3.85
C GLU A 384 -13.64 -17.42 -3.89
N ALA A 385 -14.19 -16.36 -3.32
CA ALA A 385 -13.49 -15.06 -3.18
C ALA A 385 -12.23 -15.19 -2.30
N LEU A 386 -12.29 -16.00 -1.24
CA LEU A 386 -11.11 -16.31 -0.42
C LEU A 386 -10.09 -17.17 -1.18
N ASN A 387 -10.51 -18.03 -2.10
CA ASN A 387 -9.58 -18.71 -3.01
C ASN A 387 -8.89 -17.74 -3.96
N VAL A 388 -9.59 -16.70 -4.44
CA VAL A 388 -8.97 -15.61 -5.23
C VAL A 388 -7.95 -14.83 -4.39
N VAL A 389 -8.24 -14.55 -3.12
CA VAL A 389 -7.28 -13.92 -2.18
C VAL A 389 -6.03 -14.79 -2.02
N LYS A 390 -6.19 -16.11 -1.79
CA LYS A 390 -5.07 -17.05 -1.67
C LYS A 390 -4.23 -17.12 -2.95
N TRP A 391 -4.88 -17.18 -4.10
CA TRP A 391 -4.20 -17.15 -5.40
C TRP A 391 -3.41 -15.87 -5.60
N TRP A 392 -3.98 -14.69 -5.26
CA TRP A 392 -3.28 -13.42 -5.40
C TRP A 392 -2.09 -13.31 -4.44
N LEU A 393 -2.27 -13.72 -3.19
CA LEU A 393 -1.26 -13.62 -2.12
C LEU A 393 -0.31 -14.82 -2.05
N ASN A 394 -0.21 -15.65 -3.08
CA ASN A 394 0.88 -16.63 -3.15
C ASN A 394 2.17 -15.98 -3.69
N SER A 395 3.32 -16.54 -3.30
CA SER A 395 4.63 -15.95 -3.60
C SER A 395 4.93 -15.83 -5.10
N GLU A 396 4.49 -16.79 -5.93
CA GLU A 396 4.73 -16.76 -7.37
C GLU A 396 3.94 -15.62 -8.04
N THR A 397 2.65 -15.52 -7.76
CA THR A 397 1.79 -14.44 -8.26
C THR A 397 2.29 -13.07 -7.78
N GLN A 398 2.73 -12.97 -6.52
CA GLN A 398 3.25 -11.73 -5.97
C GLN A 398 4.58 -11.31 -6.60
N LEU A 399 5.51 -12.22 -6.88
CA LEU A 399 6.75 -11.91 -7.63
C LEU A 399 6.44 -11.45 -9.06
N GLU A 400 5.46 -12.06 -9.73
CA GLU A 400 5.02 -11.59 -11.05
C GLU A 400 4.36 -10.20 -10.96
N ALA A 401 3.52 -9.95 -9.94
CA ALA A 401 2.92 -8.63 -9.71
C ALA A 401 3.99 -7.56 -9.50
N VAL A 402 5.01 -7.85 -8.67
CA VAL A 402 6.15 -6.96 -8.44
C VAL A 402 6.93 -6.70 -9.73
N SER A 403 7.14 -7.73 -10.57
CA SER A 403 7.79 -7.58 -11.87
C SER A 403 7.01 -6.70 -12.86
N ASN A 404 5.72 -6.49 -12.61
CA ASN A 404 4.81 -5.67 -13.41
C ASN A 404 4.39 -4.37 -12.68
N GLY A 405 5.23 -3.87 -11.77
CA GLY A 405 5.06 -2.57 -11.12
C GLY A 405 4.25 -2.59 -9.83
N GLY A 406 3.80 -3.76 -9.39
CA GLY A 406 3.20 -3.94 -8.09
C GLY A 406 4.21 -3.93 -6.93
N GLN A 407 3.71 -4.03 -5.72
CA GLN A 407 4.49 -4.31 -4.51
C GLN A 407 3.87 -5.50 -3.79
N SER A 408 4.66 -6.13 -2.92
CA SER A 408 4.17 -7.22 -2.08
C SER A 408 4.20 -6.82 -0.60
N GLY A 409 3.15 -7.24 0.11
CA GLY A 409 3.12 -7.17 1.57
C GLY A 409 3.63 -8.43 2.25
N LEU A 410 3.95 -9.49 1.50
CA LEU A 410 4.47 -10.74 2.04
C LEU A 410 5.95 -10.60 2.37
N MET A 411 6.32 -10.84 3.64
CA MET A 411 7.72 -10.76 4.09
C MET A 411 8.61 -11.77 3.36
N SER A 412 8.09 -12.96 3.05
CA SER A 412 8.81 -13.99 2.27
C SER A 412 9.15 -13.52 0.85
N VAL A 413 8.24 -12.79 0.20
CA VAL A 413 8.46 -12.22 -1.14
C VAL A 413 9.46 -11.07 -1.09
N MET A 414 9.34 -10.17 -0.13
CA MET A 414 10.30 -9.07 0.06
C MET A 414 11.72 -9.57 0.40
N ALA A 415 11.82 -10.74 1.07
CA ALA A 415 13.09 -11.38 1.38
C ALA A 415 13.68 -12.18 0.20
N ASP A 416 12.97 -12.35 -0.91
CA ASP A 416 13.48 -13.06 -2.08
C ASP A 416 14.70 -12.32 -2.66
N PRO A 417 15.83 -13.03 -2.93
CA PRO A 417 17.03 -12.39 -3.45
C PRO A 417 16.84 -11.62 -4.77
N SER A 418 15.85 -11.97 -5.56
CA SER A 418 15.53 -11.29 -6.82
C SER A 418 14.74 -10.00 -6.64
N TYR A 419 14.03 -9.83 -5.51
CA TYR A 419 13.06 -8.76 -5.28
C TYR A 419 13.61 -7.37 -5.61
N ASN A 420 14.78 -7.04 -5.08
CA ASN A 420 15.41 -5.72 -5.29
C ASN A 420 15.79 -5.45 -6.75
N GLY A 421 15.95 -6.48 -7.57
CA GLY A 421 16.28 -6.38 -8.98
C GLY A 421 15.07 -6.34 -9.92
N LEU A 422 13.87 -6.65 -9.44
CA LEU A 422 12.66 -6.71 -10.27
C LEU A 422 12.23 -5.32 -10.75
N ARG A 423 12.33 -4.31 -9.88
CA ARG A 423 12.04 -2.92 -10.21
C ARG A 423 13.02 -1.96 -9.53
N PRO A 424 13.33 -0.81 -10.15
CA PRO A 424 14.37 0.09 -9.62
C PRO A 424 14.02 0.75 -8.28
N TRP A 425 12.75 0.79 -7.91
CA TRP A 425 12.28 1.34 -6.63
C TRP A 425 12.21 0.33 -5.51
N ASN A 426 12.28 -0.98 -5.78
CA ASN A 426 12.04 -2.01 -4.76
C ASN A 426 12.99 -1.88 -3.57
N ARG A 427 14.26 -1.53 -3.80
CA ARG A 427 15.23 -1.29 -2.75
C ARG A 427 14.84 -0.11 -1.81
N ALA A 428 14.06 0.83 -2.30
CA ALA A 428 13.60 1.98 -1.52
C ALA A 428 12.26 1.72 -0.82
N HIS A 429 11.54 0.70 -1.26
CA HIS A 429 10.27 0.27 -0.69
C HIS A 429 10.44 -0.64 0.54
N VAL A 430 11.48 -1.45 0.62
CA VAL A 430 11.75 -2.43 1.70
C VAL A 430 12.44 -1.82 2.91
#